data_7d891d4e9fd78d0df4516427d951535c
#
_entry.id   7d891d4e9fd78d0df4516427d951535c
#
_cell.length_a   1.000
_cell.length_b   1.000
_cell.length_c   1.000
_cell.angle_alpha   90.00
_cell.angle_beta   90.00
_cell.angle_gamma   90.00
#
_symmetry.space_group_name_H-M   'P 1'
#
loop_
_entity.id
_entity.type
_entity.pdbx_description
1 polymer ?
#
loop_
_entity_poly.entity_id
_entity_poly.type
_entity_poly.pdbx_seq_one_letter_code
_entity_poly.pdbx_strand_id
1 'polypeptide(L)'
;MARYILFLICCLFAFTSTQAQKKKVVKNKETKAKVVATDKKVDNSLFATMLPNTDKLLVIDSAVVDKDSFLKHLDLQNENGYVGIENDNAWFINALKNKKIYASGDSLSGRKLILAYYVNSKWEDRRPISELNTLFSDINFPFLMPDATTLFFSARGHNSIGGFDIYTTRLDVDNGGFYIPDNYGLPYNSTANDYFLAIDERNNLGWLVSDRYQPEDKVCIYI
;
A
#
# COMPACT_ATOMS: atom_id res chain seq x y z
N MET A 1 3.67 64.02 -39.99
CA MET A 1 3.10 64.00 -41.33
C MET A 1 2.25 62.73 -41.38
N ALA A 2 0.93 62.88 -41.13
CA ALA A 2 -0.19 62.87 -42.05
C ALA A 2 -0.19 61.61 -42.93
N ARG A 3 -1.21 60.73 -42.86
CA ARG A 3 -2.53 60.99 -43.34
C ARG A 3 -3.49 59.88 -42.93
N TYR A 4 -4.66 60.33 -42.46
CA TYR A 4 -5.93 59.62 -42.36
C TYR A 4 -6.42 59.10 -43.71
N ILE A 5 -7.12 57.98 -43.80
CA ILE A 5 -8.28 57.82 -44.64
C ILE A 5 -9.31 56.93 -43.94
N LEU A 6 -10.42 57.55 -43.68
CA LEU A 6 -11.72 57.09 -43.24
C LEU A 6 -12.50 56.58 -44.43
N PHE A 7 -13.15 55.43 -44.36
CA PHE A 7 -14.34 55.19 -45.22
C PHE A 7 -15.40 54.41 -44.41
N LEU A 8 -16.50 55.09 -44.40
CA LEU A 8 -17.81 54.78 -43.82
C LEU A 8 -18.71 54.15 -44.91
N ILE A 9 -19.83 53.55 -44.44
CA ILE A 9 -21.10 53.27 -45.21
C ILE A 9 -21.13 51.78 -45.71
N CYS A 10 -22.21 51.04 -45.58
CA CYS A 10 -23.63 51.28 -45.34
C CYS A 10 -24.34 50.02 -44.84
N CYS A 11 -25.34 50.23 -44.04
CA CYS A 11 -26.38 49.26 -43.67
C CYS A 11 -27.19 48.82 -44.91
N LEU A 12 -27.54 47.55 -44.99
CA LEU A 12 -28.76 47.10 -45.64
C LEU A 12 -29.36 45.91 -44.92
N PHE A 13 -30.50 46.15 -44.35
CA PHE A 13 -31.42 45.15 -43.81
C PHE A 13 -31.95 44.26 -44.92
N ALA A 14 -31.92 42.97 -44.72
CA ALA A 14 -32.80 42.03 -45.36
C ALA A 14 -33.30 40.98 -44.35
N PHE A 15 -34.56 41.15 -44.01
CA PHE A 15 -35.38 40.14 -43.37
C PHE A 15 -35.59 38.96 -44.33
N THR A 16 -35.27 37.74 -43.93
CA THR A 16 -35.95 36.57 -44.49
C THR A 16 -35.98 35.44 -43.42
N SER A 17 -37.21 35.18 -43.05
CA SER A 17 -37.83 33.89 -42.69
C SER A 17 -37.05 32.85 -41.87
N THR A 18 -37.53 32.68 -40.65
CA THR A 18 -37.50 31.50 -39.81
C THR A 18 -37.65 30.18 -40.56
N GLN A 19 -36.61 29.37 -40.54
CA GLN A 19 -36.78 27.92 -40.65
C GLN A 19 -36.18 27.24 -39.42
N ALA A 20 -37.09 26.65 -38.65
CA ALA A 20 -36.77 25.83 -37.51
C ALA A 20 -36.06 24.55 -37.97
N GLN A 21 -34.75 24.50 -37.88
CA GLN A 21 -34.00 23.24 -37.96
C GLN A 21 -34.09 22.50 -36.65
N LYS A 22 -34.85 21.41 -36.65
CA LYS A 22 -34.82 20.38 -35.59
C LYS A 22 -33.42 19.85 -35.47
N LYS A 23 -32.70 20.27 -34.42
CA LYS A 23 -31.49 19.59 -33.98
C LYS A 23 -31.87 18.17 -33.58
N LYS A 24 -31.45 17.17 -34.36
CA LYS A 24 -31.38 15.78 -33.93
C LYS A 24 -30.44 15.71 -32.75
N VAL A 25 -30.98 15.46 -31.56
CA VAL A 25 -30.21 15.05 -30.40
C VAL A 25 -29.68 13.67 -30.72
N VAL A 26 -28.39 13.60 -31.07
CA VAL A 26 -27.64 12.36 -31.10
C VAL A 26 -27.45 11.98 -29.64
N LYS A 27 -28.22 11.03 -29.16
CA LYS A 27 -27.97 10.35 -27.90
C LYS A 27 -26.64 9.60 -28.03
N ASN A 28 -25.56 10.20 -27.54
CA ASN A 28 -24.35 9.46 -27.23
C ASN A 28 -24.74 8.39 -26.22
N LYS A 29 -24.79 7.16 -26.67
CA LYS A 29 -24.73 6.01 -25.78
C LYS A 29 -23.35 6.02 -25.15
N GLU A 30 -23.26 6.55 -23.94
CA GLU A 30 -22.15 6.24 -23.05
C GLU A 30 -22.13 4.72 -22.87
N THR A 31 -21.21 4.09 -23.56
CA THR A 31 -20.84 2.72 -23.28
C THR A 31 -20.14 2.75 -21.93
N LYS A 32 -20.91 2.61 -20.85
CA LYS A 32 -20.32 2.28 -19.53
C LYS A 32 -19.54 0.99 -19.75
N ALA A 33 -18.23 1.13 -19.83
CA ALA A 33 -17.33 0.01 -19.67
C ALA A 33 -17.67 -0.60 -18.31
N LYS A 34 -18.31 -1.75 -18.34
CA LYS A 34 -18.56 -2.59 -17.17
C LYS A 34 -17.19 -3.08 -16.76
N VAL A 35 -16.54 -2.36 -15.85
CA VAL A 35 -15.42 -2.91 -15.11
C VAL A 35 -15.99 -4.10 -14.38
N VAL A 36 -15.72 -5.27 -14.94
CA VAL A 36 -15.94 -6.54 -14.25
C VAL A 36 -14.84 -6.55 -13.18
N ALA A 37 -15.15 -5.95 -12.03
CA ALA A 37 -14.47 -6.30 -10.81
C ALA A 37 -14.71 -7.81 -10.65
N THR A 38 -13.70 -8.61 -10.95
CA THR A 38 -13.65 -9.98 -10.47
C THR A 38 -13.45 -9.84 -8.96
N ASP A 39 -14.58 -9.72 -8.25
CA ASP A 39 -14.63 -10.01 -6.83
C ASP A 39 -14.08 -11.42 -6.66
N LYS A 40 -12.79 -11.54 -6.38
CA LYS A 40 -12.26 -12.73 -5.75
C LYS A 40 -13.06 -12.83 -4.46
N LYS A 41 -13.98 -13.79 -4.41
CA LYS A 41 -14.73 -14.13 -3.22
C LYS A 41 -13.69 -14.41 -2.14
N VAL A 42 -13.47 -13.42 -1.27
CA VAL A 42 -12.62 -13.58 -0.09
C VAL A 42 -13.16 -14.80 0.62
N ASP A 43 -12.30 -15.78 0.89
CA ASP A 43 -12.72 -16.99 1.61
C ASP A 43 -12.97 -16.61 3.07
N ASN A 44 -14.16 -16.10 3.33
CA ASN A 44 -14.61 -15.74 4.67
C ASN A 44 -14.68 -16.95 5.63
N SER A 45 -14.43 -18.17 5.14
CA SER A 45 -14.49 -19.38 5.97
C SER A 45 -13.36 -19.39 7.01
N LEU A 46 -12.15 -19.02 6.62
CA LEU A 46 -11.01 -18.95 7.54
C LEU A 46 -11.23 -17.85 8.60
N PHE A 47 -11.63 -16.65 8.18
CA PHE A 47 -11.97 -15.56 9.09
C PHE A 47 -13.07 -15.95 10.09
N ALA A 48 -14.18 -16.54 9.62
CA ALA A 48 -15.28 -16.95 10.46
C ALA A 48 -14.88 -18.06 11.47
N THR A 49 -13.93 -18.93 11.09
CA THR A 49 -13.42 -19.98 11.96
C THR A 49 -12.49 -19.42 13.05
N MET A 50 -11.68 -18.41 12.74
CA MET A 50 -10.73 -17.83 13.68
C MET A 50 -11.39 -16.85 14.65
N LEU A 51 -12.41 -16.11 14.21
CA LEU A 51 -13.03 -15.01 14.96
C LEU A 51 -13.49 -15.37 16.38
N PRO A 52 -14.12 -16.52 16.64
CA PRO A 52 -14.58 -16.88 17.99
C PRO A 52 -13.45 -17.08 19.01
N ASN A 53 -12.23 -17.39 18.52
CA ASN A 53 -11.05 -17.67 19.35
C ASN A 53 -10.02 -16.54 19.30
N THR A 54 -10.43 -15.35 18.86
CA THR A 54 -9.55 -14.21 18.68
C THR A 54 -9.49 -13.37 19.96
N ASP A 55 -8.28 -13.06 20.42
CA ASP A 55 -8.05 -12.12 21.51
C ASP A 55 -8.39 -10.69 21.06
N LYS A 56 -8.67 -9.83 22.05
CA LYS A 56 -8.94 -8.40 21.82
C LYS A 56 -7.64 -7.61 21.96
N LEU A 57 -7.41 -6.70 21.02
CA LEU A 57 -6.38 -5.68 21.17
C LEU A 57 -6.96 -4.44 21.84
N LEU A 58 -6.17 -3.83 22.71
CA LEU A 58 -6.45 -2.51 23.24
C LEU A 58 -5.91 -1.48 22.25
N VAL A 59 -6.79 -0.69 21.67
CA VAL A 59 -6.42 0.47 20.85
C VAL A 59 -6.46 1.70 21.75
N ILE A 60 -5.33 2.36 21.94
CA ILE A 60 -5.18 3.54 22.81
C ILE A 60 -5.30 4.84 22.01
N ASP A 61 -4.98 4.79 20.72
CA ASP A 61 -5.10 5.91 19.78
C ASP A 61 -5.28 5.41 18.36
N SER A 62 -5.80 6.26 17.48
CA SER A 62 -5.91 5.96 16.05
C SER A 62 -5.94 7.23 15.20
N ALA A 63 -5.36 7.13 14.00
CA ALA A 63 -5.34 8.22 13.03
C ALA A 63 -5.67 7.72 11.63
N VAL A 64 -6.58 8.41 10.93
CA VAL A 64 -6.88 8.14 9.52
C VAL A 64 -6.02 9.04 8.66
N VAL A 65 -5.24 8.44 7.78
CA VAL A 65 -4.26 9.13 6.92
C VAL A 65 -4.35 8.66 5.48
N ASP A 66 -3.67 9.36 4.58
CA ASP A 66 -3.56 8.95 3.18
C ASP A 66 -2.73 7.67 3.05
N LYS A 67 -3.25 6.73 2.26
CA LYS A 67 -2.64 5.43 2.02
C LYS A 67 -1.22 5.51 1.47
N ASP A 68 -0.95 6.48 0.59
CA ASP A 68 0.36 6.62 -0.06
C ASP A 68 1.44 7.20 0.85
N SER A 69 1.07 7.71 2.02
CA SER A 69 1.98 8.43 2.91
C SER A 69 2.00 7.95 4.36
N PHE A 70 1.25 6.91 4.70
CA PHE A 70 1.06 6.50 6.09
C PHE A 70 2.36 6.21 6.86
N LEU A 71 3.41 5.70 6.20
CA LEU A 71 4.70 5.45 6.84
C LEU A 71 5.35 6.71 7.42
N LYS A 72 5.00 7.91 6.92
CA LYS A 72 5.49 9.19 7.44
C LYS A 72 4.80 9.61 8.74
N HIS A 73 3.67 8.98 9.07
CA HIS A 73 2.86 9.28 10.24
C HIS A 73 3.09 8.29 11.40
N LEU A 74 4.00 7.33 11.21
CA LEU A 74 4.39 6.39 12.26
C LEU A 74 5.42 7.05 13.18
N ASP A 75 5.08 7.21 14.46
CA ASP A 75 6.00 7.72 15.48
C ASP A 75 6.86 6.60 16.06
N LEU A 76 7.68 5.99 15.20
CA LEU A 76 8.61 4.94 15.60
C LEU A 76 9.86 5.55 16.21
N GLN A 77 10.24 5.08 17.39
CA GLN A 77 11.49 5.48 18.03
C GLN A 77 12.71 4.94 17.24
N ASN A 78 13.82 5.67 17.27
CA ASN A 78 15.02 5.33 16.49
C ASN A 78 15.58 3.93 16.80
N GLU A 79 15.35 3.42 18.01
CA GLU A 79 15.74 2.07 18.45
C GLU A 79 14.99 0.97 17.68
N ASN A 80 13.80 1.29 17.16
CA ASN A 80 13.01 0.38 16.34
C ASN A 80 13.41 0.40 14.87
N GLY A 81 14.37 1.27 14.49
CA GLY A 81 14.81 1.45 13.11
C GLY A 81 14.03 2.53 12.36
N TYR A 82 14.16 2.51 11.05
CA TYR A 82 13.61 3.54 10.16
C TYR A 82 12.81 2.87 9.06
N VAL A 83 11.67 3.44 8.72
CA VAL A 83 10.80 2.98 7.63
C VAL A 83 10.55 4.10 6.64
N GLY A 84 10.26 3.75 5.41
CA GLY A 84 9.87 4.70 4.39
C GLY A 84 9.38 4.00 3.13
N ILE A 85 8.97 4.79 2.16
CA ILE A 85 8.45 4.32 0.88
C ILE A 85 9.05 5.13 -0.25
N GLU A 86 9.39 4.47 -1.34
CA GLU A 86 9.90 5.07 -2.57
C GLU A 86 9.30 4.31 -3.76
N ASN A 87 8.60 5.01 -4.64
CA ASN A 87 7.92 4.41 -5.81
C ASN A 87 7.07 3.18 -5.43
N ASP A 88 6.22 3.30 -4.41
CA ASP A 88 5.36 2.24 -3.86
C ASP A 88 6.09 1.03 -3.26
N ASN A 89 7.41 1.10 -3.15
CA ASN A 89 8.24 0.08 -2.52
C ASN A 89 8.65 0.55 -1.13
N ALA A 90 8.16 -0.13 -0.10
CA ALA A 90 8.53 0.16 1.26
C ALA A 90 9.92 -0.39 1.59
N TRP A 91 10.58 0.29 2.50
CA TRP A 91 11.88 -0.12 3.01
C TRP A 91 11.96 0.04 4.53
N PHE A 92 12.76 -0.81 5.13
CA PHE A 92 13.17 -0.77 6.53
C PHE A 92 14.69 -0.71 6.62
N ILE A 93 15.21 0.10 7.53
CA ILE A 93 16.63 0.15 7.91
C ILE A 93 16.71 -0.02 9.43
N ASN A 94 17.51 -0.96 9.90
CA ASN A 94 17.67 -1.20 11.35
C ASN A 94 18.33 0.01 12.06
N ALA A 95 18.18 0.06 13.39
CA ALA A 95 18.72 1.14 14.23
C ALA A 95 20.23 1.39 14.03
N LEU A 96 21.00 0.34 13.81
CA LEU A 96 22.44 0.42 13.53
C LEU A 96 22.78 0.92 12.13
N LYS A 97 21.79 1.12 11.26
CA LYS A 97 21.92 1.56 9.86
C LYS A 97 22.87 0.70 9.02
N ASN A 98 22.99 -0.59 9.34
CA ASN A 98 23.85 -1.51 8.62
C ASN A 98 23.10 -2.64 7.90
N LYS A 99 21.79 -2.76 8.11
CA LYS A 99 20.92 -3.72 7.43
C LYS A 99 19.70 -3.03 6.87
N LYS A 100 19.36 -3.29 5.61
CA LYS A 100 18.18 -2.79 4.91
C LYS A 100 17.39 -3.96 4.34
N ILE A 101 16.08 -3.96 4.56
CA ILE A 101 15.14 -4.84 3.87
C ILE A 101 14.19 -3.93 3.09
N TYR A 102 13.99 -4.20 1.81
CA TYR A 102 13.14 -3.35 0.98
C TYR A 102 12.40 -4.16 -0.07
N ALA A 103 11.23 -3.66 -0.46
CA ALA A 103 10.48 -4.19 -1.59
C ALA A 103 11.08 -3.67 -2.91
N SER A 104 10.99 -4.47 -3.95
CA SER A 104 11.40 -4.12 -5.31
C SER A 104 10.45 -4.75 -6.32
N GLY A 105 9.96 -3.96 -7.24
CA GLY A 105 8.98 -4.37 -8.24
C GLY A 105 7.81 -3.40 -8.30
N ASP A 106 6.71 -3.83 -8.84
CA ASP A 106 5.46 -3.08 -8.94
C ASP A 106 4.26 -3.96 -8.56
N SER A 107 3.10 -3.35 -8.37
CA SER A 107 1.89 -4.05 -7.95
C SER A 107 1.29 -4.99 -9.02
N LEU A 108 1.69 -4.84 -10.29
CA LEU A 108 1.18 -5.67 -11.39
C LEU A 108 2.00 -6.96 -11.54
N SER A 109 3.33 -6.84 -11.50
CA SER A 109 4.25 -7.99 -11.59
C SER A 109 4.52 -8.65 -10.23
N GLY A 110 4.14 -7.98 -9.15
CA GLY A 110 4.39 -8.39 -7.78
C GLY A 110 5.76 -7.92 -7.27
N ARG A 111 5.77 -7.37 -6.06
CA ARG A 111 7.00 -6.95 -5.37
C ARG A 111 7.67 -8.15 -4.72
N LYS A 112 8.98 -8.03 -4.55
CA LYS A 112 9.83 -9.02 -3.88
C LYS A 112 10.71 -8.33 -2.84
N LEU A 113 10.98 -9.00 -1.73
CA LEU A 113 11.85 -8.46 -0.70
C LEU A 113 13.32 -8.75 -1.02
N ILE A 114 14.13 -7.73 -0.79
CA ILE A 114 15.58 -7.75 -0.95
C ILE A 114 16.23 -7.37 0.38
N LEU A 115 17.22 -8.12 0.79
CA LEU A 115 18.08 -7.81 1.92
C LEU A 115 19.39 -7.20 1.40
N ALA A 116 19.86 -6.13 2.04
CA ALA A 116 21.14 -5.50 1.74
C ALA A 116 21.86 -5.10 3.04
N TYR A 117 23.18 -5.09 2.97
CA TYR A 117 24.03 -4.66 4.07
C TYR A 117 24.79 -3.39 3.71
N TYR A 118 25.06 -2.55 4.71
CA TYR A 118 25.85 -1.34 4.54
C TYR A 118 27.33 -1.68 4.80
N VAL A 119 28.10 -1.71 3.72
CA VAL A 119 29.53 -2.06 3.73
C VAL A 119 30.29 -1.02 2.91
N ASN A 120 31.45 -0.57 3.39
CA ASN A 120 32.31 0.40 2.68
C ASN A 120 31.55 1.66 2.21
N SER A 121 30.68 2.21 3.08
CA SER A 121 29.86 3.39 2.79
C SER A 121 28.84 3.21 1.65
N LYS A 122 28.43 1.99 1.35
CA LYS A 122 27.45 1.66 0.32
C LYS A 122 26.53 0.51 0.76
N TRP A 123 25.31 0.49 0.21
CA TRP A 123 24.42 -0.66 0.32
C TRP A 123 24.83 -1.72 -0.70
N GLU A 124 25.49 -2.76 -0.23
CA GLU A 124 26.03 -3.88 -1.01
C GLU A 124 25.41 -5.21 -0.56
N ASP A 125 25.89 -6.32 -1.11
CA ASP A 125 25.41 -7.68 -0.82
C ASP A 125 23.87 -7.78 -0.92
N ARG A 126 23.34 -7.23 -2.03
CA ARG A 126 21.90 -7.23 -2.29
C ARG A 126 21.49 -8.62 -2.74
N ARG A 127 20.66 -9.26 -1.94
CA ARG A 127 20.15 -10.60 -2.27
C ARG A 127 18.63 -10.67 -2.08
N PRO A 128 17.90 -11.28 -3.04
CA PRO A 128 16.50 -11.59 -2.86
C PRO A 128 16.33 -12.54 -1.66
N ILE A 129 15.28 -12.32 -0.87
CA ILE A 129 14.87 -13.27 0.18
C ILE A 129 14.02 -14.36 -0.50
N SER A 130 14.70 -15.31 -1.13
CA SER A 130 14.07 -16.27 -2.05
C SER A 130 13.03 -17.15 -1.37
N GLU A 131 13.26 -17.54 -0.12
CA GLU A 131 12.36 -18.36 0.68
C GLU A 131 11.01 -17.68 0.94
N LEU A 132 10.97 -16.36 1.01
CA LEU A 132 9.73 -15.58 1.10
C LEU A 132 9.16 -15.27 -0.29
N ASN A 133 10.02 -14.85 -1.19
CA ASN A 133 9.64 -14.35 -2.51
C ASN A 133 8.97 -15.39 -3.41
N THR A 134 9.15 -16.68 -3.14
CA THR A 134 8.51 -17.78 -3.88
C THR A 134 7.12 -18.11 -3.38
N LEU A 135 6.78 -17.75 -2.14
CA LEU A 135 5.51 -18.09 -1.49
C LEU A 135 4.38 -17.10 -1.82
N PHE A 136 4.73 -15.86 -2.13
CA PHE A 136 3.75 -14.78 -2.27
C PHE A 136 3.81 -14.14 -3.65
N SER A 137 2.65 -13.69 -4.11
CA SER A 137 2.52 -12.96 -5.37
C SER A 137 3.01 -11.52 -5.27
N ASP A 138 2.84 -10.87 -4.13
CA ASP A 138 3.23 -9.49 -3.87
C ASP A 138 3.59 -9.32 -2.39
N ILE A 139 4.79 -8.81 -2.09
CA ILE A 139 5.31 -8.63 -0.71
C ILE A 139 5.78 -7.19 -0.54
N ASN A 140 5.35 -6.53 0.55
CA ASN A 140 5.75 -5.15 0.84
C ASN A 140 5.83 -4.91 2.36
N PHE A 141 6.19 -3.70 2.75
CA PHE A 141 6.14 -3.16 4.11
C PHE A 141 6.89 -4.02 5.15
N PRO A 142 8.18 -4.32 4.93
CA PRO A 142 8.97 -5.08 5.88
C PRO A 142 9.27 -4.26 7.15
N PHE A 143 9.26 -4.94 8.31
CA PHE A 143 9.69 -4.41 9.58
C PHE A 143 10.44 -5.49 10.37
N LEU A 144 11.75 -5.30 10.58
CA LEU A 144 12.57 -6.20 11.39
C LEU A 144 12.59 -5.70 12.83
N MET A 145 12.18 -6.54 13.75
CA MET A 145 12.18 -6.26 15.18
C MET A 145 13.59 -5.91 15.70
N PRO A 146 13.70 -5.20 16.84
CA PRO A 146 15.00 -4.91 17.48
C PRO A 146 15.80 -6.16 17.89
N ASP A 147 15.15 -7.32 17.99
CA ASP A 147 15.82 -8.62 18.20
C ASP A 147 16.67 -9.06 17.01
N ALA A 148 16.60 -8.33 15.89
CA ALA A 148 17.29 -8.55 14.63
C ALA A 148 16.99 -9.90 13.94
N THR A 149 16.00 -10.65 14.43
CA THR A 149 15.60 -11.98 13.92
C THR A 149 14.15 -12.04 13.46
N THR A 150 13.22 -11.41 14.19
CA THR A 150 11.80 -11.45 13.87
C THR A 150 11.47 -10.40 12.81
N LEU A 151 10.98 -10.86 11.66
CA LEU A 151 10.58 -10.01 10.54
C LEU A 151 9.06 -10.06 10.37
N PHE A 152 8.41 -8.89 10.43
CA PHE A 152 7.05 -8.68 9.96
C PHE A 152 7.09 -8.11 8.53
N PHE A 153 6.12 -8.49 7.73
CA PHE A 153 5.91 -7.95 6.39
C PHE A 153 4.46 -8.16 5.99
N SER A 154 3.99 -7.42 5.01
CA SER A 154 2.67 -7.70 4.43
C SER A 154 2.79 -8.35 3.07
N ALA A 155 1.89 -9.29 2.77
CA ALA A 155 1.93 -10.02 1.52
C ALA A 155 0.53 -10.46 1.05
N ARG A 156 0.45 -10.80 -0.23
CA ARG A 156 -0.71 -11.43 -0.87
C ARG A 156 -0.35 -12.83 -1.33
N GLY A 157 -1.20 -13.79 -1.04
CA GLY A 157 -1.02 -15.15 -1.56
C GLY A 157 -1.32 -16.23 -0.54
N HIS A 158 -0.31 -16.97 -0.15
CA HIS A 158 -0.44 -18.17 0.66
C HIS A 158 -1.15 -17.89 2.00
N ASN A 159 -2.28 -18.58 2.24
CA ASN A 159 -3.07 -18.48 3.49
C ASN A 159 -3.54 -17.06 3.86
N SER A 160 -3.76 -16.18 2.89
CA SER A 160 -4.32 -14.85 3.14
C SER A 160 -5.77 -14.94 3.62
N ILE A 161 -6.09 -14.16 4.65
CA ILE A 161 -7.45 -13.96 5.18
C ILE A 161 -8.17 -12.88 4.35
N GLY A 162 -7.42 -11.86 3.92
CA GLY A 162 -7.93 -10.72 3.17
C GLY A 162 -7.15 -10.43 1.89
N GLY A 163 -6.83 -9.16 1.70
CA GLY A 163 -6.00 -8.68 0.61
C GLY A 163 -4.51 -8.82 0.91
N PHE A 164 -3.88 -7.75 1.40
CA PHE A 164 -2.61 -7.84 2.10
C PHE A 164 -2.86 -8.29 3.53
N ASP A 165 -2.14 -9.30 3.97
CA ASP A 165 -2.11 -9.74 5.35
C ASP A 165 -0.71 -9.56 5.94
N ILE A 166 -0.63 -9.36 7.24
CA ILE A 166 0.61 -9.37 8.01
C ILE A 166 1.07 -10.80 8.21
N TYR A 167 2.33 -11.05 7.88
CA TYR A 167 3.04 -12.30 8.14
C TYR A 167 4.21 -12.05 9.05
N THR A 168 4.59 -13.08 9.77
CA THR A 168 5.80 -13.09 10.60
C THR A 168 6.68 -14.25 10.23
N THR A 169 8.00 -14.03 10.30
CA THR A 169 9.01 -15.08 10.16
C THR A 169 10.21 -14.76 11.05
N ARG A 170 11.12 -15.70 11.16
CA ARG A 170 12.38 -15.53 11.89
C ARG A 170 13.56 -15.83 10.99
N LEU A 171 14.64 -15.08 11.22
CA LEU A 171 15.94 -15.36 10.63
C LEU A 171 16.49 -16.67 11.19
N ASP A 172 16.84 -17.59 10.33
CA ASP A 172 17.66 -18.77 10.68
C ASP A 172 19.12 -18.30 10.74
N VAL A 173 19.59 -18.05 11.94
CA VAL A 173 20.94 -17.51 12.17
C VAL A 173 22.04 -18.49 11.79
N ASP A 174 21.74 -19.78 11.78
CA ASP A 174 22.70 -20.83 11.47
C ASP A 174 22.88 -21.00 9.96
N ASN A 175 21.79 -20.89 9.20
CA ASN A 175 21.79 -21.10 7.74
C ASN A 175 21.71 -19.79 6.95
N GLY A 176 21.40 -18.65 7.62
CA GLY A 176 21.38 -17.31 7.00
C GLY A 176 20.18 -16.99 6.13
N GLY A 177 19.12 -17.80 6.20
CA GLY A 177 17.83 -17.59 5.52
C GLY A 177 16.71 -17.23 6.51
N PHE A 178 15.46 -17.24 6.03
CA PHE A 178 14.28 -17.08 6.87
C PHE A 178 13.48 -18.38 6.91
N TYR A 179 12.88 -18.67 8.07
CA TYR A 179 11.95 -19.79 8.19
C TYR A 179 10.68 -19.52 7.36
N ILE A 180 9.88 -20.59 7.17
CA ILE A 180 8.57 -20.48 6.53
C ILE A 180 7.72 -19.48 7.34
N PRO A 181 7.14 -18.46 6.71
CA PRO A 181 6.36 -17.44 7.41
C PRO A 181 4.98 -17.98 7.80
N ASP A 182 4.51 -17.51 8.96
CA ASP A 182 3.16 -17.72 9.42
C ASP A 182 2.30 -16.47 9.17
N ASN A 183 1.03 -16.66 8.75
CA ASN A 183 0.04 -15.59 8.79
C ASN A 183 -0.20 -15.20 10.24
N TYR A 184 -0.02 -13.92 10.57
CA TYR A 184 -0.07 -13.45 11.96
C TYR A 184 -1.49 -13.54 12.55
N GLY A 185 -2.51 -13.73 11.71
CA GLY A 185 -3.87 -14.03 12.09
C GLY A 185 -4.64 -12.85 12.69
N LEU A 186 -5.82 -13.18 13.21
CA LEU A 186 -6.66 -12.21 13.88
C LEU A 186 -6.12 -11.91 15.29
N PRO A 187 -6.28 -10.69 15.79
CA PRO A 187 -7.01 -9.57 15.23
C PRO A 187 -6.19 -8.65 14.32
N TYR A 188 -4.92 -8.95 14.08
CA TYR A 188 -4.02 -8.13 13.27
C TYR A 188 -4.45 -8.12 11.81
N ASN A 189 -4.75 -9.29 11.26
CA ASN A 189 -5.29 -9.44 9.93
C ASN A 189 -6.83 -9.36 9.91
N SER A 190 -7.37 -9.02 8.75
CA SER A 190 -8.81 -8.87 8.51
C SER A 190 -9.16 -9.30 7.09
N THR A 191 -10.43 -9.17 6.70
CA THR A 191 -10.85 -9.39 5.31
C THR A 191 -10.50 -8.23 4.37
N ALA A 192 -9.93 -7.14 4.90
CA ALA A 192 -9.45 -5.98 4.14
C ALA A 192 -7.95 -6.12 3.79
N ASN A 193 -7.23 -5.02 3.62
CA ASN A 193 -5.78 -5.05 3.52
C ASN A 193 -5.17 -4.57 4.83
N ASP A 194 -4.24 -5.33 5.36
CA ASP A 194 -3.46 -5.02 6.55
C ASP A 194 -2.02 -4.81 6.11
N TYR A 195 -1.57 -3.54 6.15
CA TYR A 195 -0.36 -3.13 5.44
C TYR A 195 0.90 -3.18 6.26
N PHE A 196 0.82 -2.90 7.56
CA PHE A 196 2.02 -2.72 8.37
C PHE A 196 1.77 -3.09 9.81
N LEU A 197 2.76 -3.73 10.42
CA LEU A 197 2.82 -3.96 11.87
C LEU A 197 4.24 -3.68 12.35
N ALA A 198 4.35 -2.81 13.34
CA ALA A 198 5.54 -2.61 14.14
C ALA A 198 5.22 -2.82 15.61
N ILE A 199 6.13 -3.39 16.37
CA ILE A 199 6.00 -3.62 17.81
C ILE A 199 7.23 -3.05 18.51
N ASP A 200 7.00 -2.18 19.48
CA ASP A 200 7.99 -1.65 20.41
C ASP A 200 7.78 -2.31 21.77
N GLU A 201 8.49 -3.40 22.00
CA GLU A 201 8.39 -4.19 23.25
C GLU A 201 8.83 -3.39 24.48
N ARG A 202 9.75 -2.42 24.30
CA ARG A 202 10.25 -1.60 25.40
C ARG A 202 9.16 -0.69 25.97
N ASN A 203 8.37 -0.09 25.09
CA ASN A 203 7.33 0.85 25.45
C ASN A 203 5.94 0.21 25.52
N ASN A 204 5.82 -1.10 25.23
CA ASN A 204 4.57 -1.85 25.08
C ASN A 204 3.60 -1.17 24.11
N LEU A 205 4.12 -0.70 22.99
CA LEU A 205 3.34 -0.06 21.91
C LEU A 205 3.41 -0.88 20.64
N GLY A 206 2.39 -0.76 19.82
CA GLY A 206 2.37 -1.33 18.48
C GLY A 206 1.63 -0.40 17.50
N TRP A 207 2.02 -0.43 16.25
CA TRP A 207 1.37 0.30 15.16
C TRP A 207 0.88 -0.70 14.14
N LEU A 208 -0.44 -0.83 14.05
CA LEU A 208 -1.11 -1.60 13.02
C LEU A 208 -1.73 -0.66 12.00
N VAL A 209 -1.47 -0.88 10.72
CA VAL A 209 -2.03 -0.06 9.63
C VAL A 209 -2.92 -0.93 8.74
N SER A 210 -4.16 -0.52 8.58
CA SER A 210 -5.17 -1.27 7.83
C SER A 210 -6.13 -0.32 7.10
N ASP A 211 -6.66 -0.74 5.96
CA ASP A 211 -7.76 -0.05 5.28
C ASP A 211 -9.14 -0.59 5.67
N ARG A 212 -9.21 -1.47 6.69
CA ARG A 212 -10.49 -1.93 7.24
C ARG A 212 -11.37 -0.75 7.65
N TYR A 213 -12.61 -0.73 7.15
CA TYR A 213 -13.59 0.33 7.41
C TYR A 213 -13.18 1.73 6.93
N GLN A 214 -12.20 1.84 6.02
CA GLN A 214 -11.75 3.12 5.48
C GLN A 214 -12.17 3.29 4.01
N PRO A 215 -12.27 4.55 3.52
CA PRO A 215 -12.35 4.84 2.09
C PRO A 215 -11.14 4.28 1.32
N GLU A 216 -11.26 4.12 0.00
CA GLU A 216 -10.28 3.44 -0.85
C GLU A 216 -8.86 4.05 -0.78
N ASP A 217 -8.77 5.38 -0.60
CA ASP A 217 -7.52 6.14 -0.54
C ASP A 217 -6.98 6.37 0.88
N LYS A 218 -7.64 5.81 1.88
CA LYS A 218 -7.30 6.00 3.30
C LYS A 218 -6.91 4.70 3.97
N VAL A 219 -6.13 4.85 5.02
CA VAL A 219 -5.83 3.80 5.99
C VAL A 219 -5.96 4.35 7.40
N CYS A 220 -6.22 3.47 8.35
CA CYS A 220 -6.17 3.79 9.78
C CYS A 220 -4.89 3.22 10.39
N ILE A 221 -4.17 4.05 11.12
CA ILE A 221 -3.08 3.64 12.01
C ILE A 221 -3.70 3.43 13.37
N TYR A 222 -3.64 2.22 13.89
CA TYR A 222 -4.07 1.87 15.25
C TYR A 222 -2.85 1.73 16.13
N ILE A 223 -2.87 2.37 17.29
CA ILE A 223 -1.81 2.34 18.29
C ILE A 223 -2.30 1.62 19.53
#